data_a8024c03bbdfd77f9c0992cfc935c6a5
#
_entry.id   a8024c03bbdfd77f9c0992cfc935c6a5
#
_cell.length_a   1.000
_cell.length_b   1.000
_cell.length_c   1.000
_cell.angle_alpha   90.00
_cell.angle_beta   90.00
_cell.angle_gamma   90.00
#
_symmetry.space_group_name_H-M   'P 1'
#
loop_
_entity.id
_entity.type
_entity.pdbx_description
1 polymer ?
#
loop_
_entity_poly.entity_id
_entity_poly.type
_entity_poly.pdbx_seq_one_letter_code
_entity_poly.pdbx_strand_id
1 'polypeptide(L)'
;MNRIVIALLKPFSFIPAILMMSMIFSFSSQNGTESSQRSEKEARGIFITIDHIMDRGWDDEKIQELADEYQYPVRKLAHMTEYCLLAICVSLPLYVYGLRGFALTFLAGILCVAFAASDEFHQTMVANRGPSVKDVGIDSIGVLFGITFVRLFCWIALGGNTKKRKRRRRRYYY
;
A
#
# COMPACT_ATOMS: atom_id res chain seq x y z
N MET A 1 -5.27 -27.94 13.65
CA MET A 1 -4.02 -27.19 13.92
C MET A 1 -4.01 -26.75 15.38
N ASN A 2 -2.96 -27.04 16.11
CA ASN A 2 -2.87 -26.86 17.57
C ASN A 2 -2.96 -25.35 17.92
N ARG A 3 -3.76 -24.97 18.94
CA ARG A 3 -3.93 -23.54 19.34
C ARG A 3 -2.58 -22.88 19.69
N ILE A 4 -1.65 -23.65 20.21
CA ILE A 4 -0.28 -23.19 20.55
C ILE A 4 0.49 -22.82 19.28
N VAL A 5 0.43 -23.64 18.23
CA VAL A 5 1.11 -23.38 16.95
C VAL A 5 0.54 -22.11 16.29
N ILE A 6 -0.80 -21.94 16.33
CA ILE A 6 -1.43 -20.71 15.81
C ILE A 6 -0.97 -19.47 16.58
N ALA A 7 -0.88 -19.57 17.91
CA ALA A 7 -0.43 -18.45 18.75
C ALA A 7 1.02 -18.08 18.48
N LEU A 8 1.90 -19.07 18.27
CA LEU A 8 3.32 -18.86 17.94
C LEU A 8 3.53 -18.28 16.52
N LEU A 9 2.65 -18.63 15.57
CA LEU A 9 2.76 -18.13 14.18
C LEU A 9 2.16 -16.74 13.99
N LYS A 10 1.28 -16.28 14.88
CA LYS A 10 0.65 -14.95 14.76
C LYS A 10 1.63 -13.78 14.60
N PRO A 11 2.72 -13.66 15.40
CA PRO A 11 3.67 -12.54 15.25
C PRO A 11 4.32 -12.50 13.87
N PHE A 12 4.58 -13.66 13.26
CA PHE A 12 5.17 -13.75 11.92
C PHE A 12 4.26 -13.19 10.80
N SER A 13 2.97 -13.00 11.09
CA SER A 13 2.05 -12.36 10.14
C SER A 13 2.39 -10.89 9.85
N PHE A 14 3.21 -10.22 10.67
CA PHE A 14 3.71 -8.87 10.44
C PHE A 14 4.98 -8.81 9.57
N ILE A 15 5.61 -9.95 9.24
CA ILE A 15 6.81 -9.97 8.39
C ILE A 15 6.60 -9.23 7.07
N PRO A 16 5.49 -9.42 6.31
CA PRO A 16 5.25 -8.67 5.08
C PRO A 16 5.19 -7.16 5.30
N ALA A 17 4.64 -6.70 6.42
CA ALA A 17 4.59 -5.27 6.75
C ALA A 17 6.00 -4.71 7.00
N ILE A 18 6.85 -5.45 7.73
CA ILE A 18 8.24 -5.04 8.00
C ILE A 18 9.05 -5.01 6.71
N LEU A 19 8.88 -6.00 5.82
CA LEU A 19 9.54 -6.02 4.52
C LEU A 19 9.09 -4.84 3.65
N MET A 20 7.79 -4.52 3.62
CA MET A 20 7.27 -3.35 2.91
C MET A 20 7.84 -2.05 3.47
N MET A 21 7.90 -1.88 4.80
CA MET A 21 8.52 -0.71 5.44
C MET A 21 9.99 -0.57 5.04
N SER A 22 10.74 -1.66 5.06
CA SER A 22 12.16 -1.66 4.66
C SER A 22 12.34 -1.31 3.18
N MET A 23 11.45 -1.79 2.32
CA MET A 23 11.48 -1.51 0.89
C MET A 23 11.17 -0.03 0.61
N ILE A 24 10.10 0.51 1.19
CA ILE A 24 9.72 1.92 1.08
C ILE A 24 10.87 2.80 1.55
N PHE A 25 11.43 2.52 2.73
CA PHE A 25 12.54 3.27 3.29
C PHE A 25 13.79 3.23 2.39
N SER A 26 14.10 2.08 1.77
CA SER A 26 15.20 1.94 0.82
C SER A 26 15.01 2.80 -0.42
N PHE A 27 13.79 2.86 -0.98
CA PHE A 27 13.49 3.73 -2.13
C PHE A 27 13.48 5.21 -1.75
N SER A 28 13.01 5.51 -0.57
CA SER A 28 12.97 6.85 0.00
C SER A 28 14.36 7.41 0.29
N SER A 29 15.33 6.54 0.54
CA SER A 29 16.73 6.90 0.79
C SER A 29 17.52 7.29 -0.47
N GLN A 30 16.97 7.05 -1.67
CA GLN A 30 17.59 7.47 -2.93
C GLN A 30 17.58 9.00 -3.05
N ASN A 31 18.67 9.59 -3.58
CA ASN A 31 18.72 11.04 -3.79
C ASN A 31 17.66 11.48 -4.83
N GLY A 32 17.32 12.79 -4.82
CA GLY A 32 16.26 13.33 -5.66
C GLY A 32 16.50 13.12 -7.16
N THR A 33 17.75 13.12 -7.60
CA THR A 33 18.14 12.90 -9.00
C THR A 33 17.92 11.44 -9.41
N GLU A 34 18.39 10.50 -8.60
CA GLU A 34 18.17 9.05 -8.84
C GLU A 34 16.70 8.70 -8.85
N SER A 35 15.93 9.25 -7.90
CA SER A 35 14.48 9.07 -7.83
C SER A 35 13.77 9.63 -9.07
N SER A 36 14.23 10.77 -9.63
CA SER A 36 13.68 11.34 -10.87
C SER A 36 13.97 10.47 -12.07
N GLN A 37 15.21 10.04 -12.26
CA GLN A 37 15.62 9.16 -13.36
C GLN A 37 14.85 7.82 -13.33
N ARG A 38 14.64 7.29 -12.14
CA ARG A 38 13.84 6.06 -11.96
C ARG A 38 12.40 6.28 -12.40
N SER A 39 11.76 7.36 -11.95
CA SER A 39 10.37 7.67 -12.29
C SER A 39 10.19 7.96 -13.78
N GLU A 40 11.15 8.62 -14.40
CA GLU A 40 11.20 8.85 -15.85
C GLU A 40 11.27 7.52 -16.61
N LYS A 41 12.17 6.61 -16.19
CA LYS A 41 12.29 5.28 -16.80
C LYS A 41 11.01 4.45 -16.65
N GLU A 42 10.35 4.52 -15.49
CA GLU A 42 9.08 3.85 -15.23
C GLU A 42 7.97 4.45 -16.11
N ALA A 43 7.88 5.78 -16.20
CA ALA A 43 6.93 6.48 -17.07
C ALA A 43 7.13 6.12 -18.54
N ARG A 44 8.39 6.11 -19.00
CA ARG A 44 8.73 5.70 -20.38
C ARG A 44 8.26 4.26 -20.67
N GLY A 45 8.49 3.33 -19.75
CA GLY A 45 8.01 1.94 -19.87
C GLY A 45 6.48 1.84 -19.97
N ILE A 46 5.76 2.67 -19.21
CA ILE A 46 4.29 2.74 -19.27
C ILE A 46 3.85 3.23 -20.65
N PHE A 47 4.44 4.32 -21.18
CA PHE A 47 4.05 4.87 -22.48
C PHE A 47 4.40 3.96 -23.65
N ILE A 48 5.54 3.25 -23.61
CA ILE A 48 5.86 2.19 -24.59
C ILE A 48 4.78 1.09 -24.56
N THR A 49 4.34 0.69 -23.36
CA THR A 49 3.30 -0.33 -23.23
C THR A 49 1.96 0.15 -23.77
N ILE A 50 1.60 1.41 -23.50
CA ILE A 50 0.37 2.03 -24.02
C ILE A 50 0.42 2.12 -25.52
N ASP A 51 1.54 2.57 -26.10
CA ASP A 51 1.74 2.63 -27.56
C ASP A 51 1.51 1.28 -28.20
N HIS A 52 2.14 0.25 -27.65
CA HIS A 52 2.02 -1.12 -28.16
C HIS A 52 0.58 -1.68 -28.07
N ILE A 53 -0.14 -1.41 -26.96
CA ILE A 53 -1.51 -1.93 -26.78
C ILE A 53 -2.52 -1.16 -27.63
N MET A 54 -2.34 0.16 -27.76
CA MET A 54 -3.30 1.05 -28.42
C MET A 54 -2.93 1.35 -29.89
N ASP A 55 -1.80 0.81 -30.39
CA ASP A 55 -1.28 1.02 -31.76
C ASP A 55 -1.25 2.50 -32.16
N ARG A 56 -0.67 3.34 -31.27
CA ARG A 56 -0.62 4.79 -31.45
C ARG A 56 0.41 5.24 -32.47
N GLY A 57 1.46 4.43 -32.67
CA GLY A 57 2.56 4.73 -33.60
C GLY A 57 3.41 5.92 -33.15
N TRP A 58 3.61 6.08 -31.82
CA TRP A 58 4.46 7.12 -31.28
C TRP A 58 5.92 6.85 -31.58
N ASP A 59 6.66 7.87 -31.96
CA ASP A 59 8.11 7.79 -32.06
C ASP A 59 8.79 7.91 -30.69
N ASP A 60 10.08 7.61 -30.65
CA ASP A 60 10.86 7.65 -29.40
C ASP A 60 10.90 9.07 -28.78
N GLU A 61 10.87 10.12 -29.60
CA GLU A 61 10.86 11.50 -29.13
C GLU A 61 9.55 11.83 -28.40
N LYS A 62 8.42 11.43 -28.94
CA LYS A 62 7.11 11.60 -28.31
C LYS A 62 6.98 10.79 -27.01
N ILE A 63 7.48 9.58 -26.98
CA ILE A 63 7.49 8.74 -25.77
C ILE A 63 8.35 9.40 -24.68
N GLN A 64 9.50 9.97 -25.04
CA GLN A 64 10.36 10.65 -24.09
C GLN A 64 9.70 11.93 -23.56
N GLU A 65 9.09 12.75 -24.42
CA GLU A 65 8.34 13.93 -24.03
C GLU A 65 7.25 13.60 -23.00
N LEU A 66 6.46 12.55 -23.26
CA LEU A 66 5.43 12.08 -22.36
C LEU A 66 6.03 11.55 -21.03
N ALA A 67 7.16 10.85 -21.08
CA ALA A 67 7.82 10.37 -19.88
C ALA A 67 8.28 11.52 -19.00
N ASP A 68 8.85 12.56 -19.57
CA ASP A 68 9.31 13.75 -18.86
C ASP A 68 8.14 14.53 -18.21
N GLU A 69 7.02 14.67 -18.93
CA GLU A 69 5.82 15.33 -18.43
C GLU A 69 5.18 14.56 -17.26
N TYR A 70 5.12 13.21 -17.37
CA TYR A 70 4.36 12.38 -16.44
C TYR A 70 5.22 11.69 -15.37
N GLN A 71 6.56 11.87 -15.34
CA GLN A 71 7.41 11.26 -14.30
C GLN A 71 6.97 11.61 -12.88
N TYR A 72 6.54 12.86 -12.63
CA TYR A 72 6.09 13.28 -11.31
C TYR A 72 4.77 12.62 -10.87
N PRO A 73 3.68 12.66 -11.67
CA PRO A 73 2.48 11.87 -11.37
C PRO A 73 2.74 10.37 -11.20
N VAL A 74 3.58 9.77 -12.03
CA VAL A 74 3.94 8.35 -11.93
C VAL A 74 4.60 8.05 -10.59
N ARG A 75 5.56 8.90 -10.16
CA ARG A 75 6.19 8.78 -8.83
C ARG A 75 5.15 8.83 -7.71
N LYS A 76 4.20 9.76 -7.76
CA LYS A 76 3.18 9.89 -6.72
C LYS A 76 2.24 8.68 -6.69
N LEU A 77 1.88 8.13 -7.84
CA LEU A 77 1.10 6.90 -7.93
C LEU A 77 1.87 5.69 -7.39
N ALA A 78 3.18 5.62 -7.64
CA ALA A 78 4.03 4.57 -7.08
C ALA A 78 4.02 4.61 -5.54
N HIS A 79 4.29 5.78 -4.93
CA HIS A 79 4.22 5.95 -3.47
C HIS A 79 2.83 5.61 -2.92
N MET A 80 1.77 6.13 -3.50
CA MET A 80 0.40 5.80 -3.10
C MET A 80 0.13 4.29 -3.14
N THR A 81 0.67 3.59 -4.15
CA THR A 81 0.55 2.13 -4.27
C THR A 81 1.36 1.41 -3.20
N GLU A 82 2.58 1.84 -2.92
CA GLU A 82 3.44 1.30 -1.86
C GLU A 82 2.75 1.41 -0.49
N TYR A 83 2.18 2.57 -0.16
CA TYR A 83 1.44 2.76 1.09
C TYR A 83 0.10 2.02 1.13
N CYS A 84 -0.56 1.82 -0.01
CA CYS A 84 -1.72 0.94 -0.11
C CYS A 84 -1.35 -0.52 0.24
N LEU A 85 -0.25 -1.03 -0.32
CA LEU A 85 0.26 -2.37 -0.03
C LEU A 85 0.71 -2.51 1.43
N LEU A 86 1.40 -1.50 1.97
CA LEU A 86 1.77 -1.45 3.38
C LEU A 86 0.53 -1.55 4.28
N ALA A 87 -0.51 -0.78 3.97
CA ALA A 87 -1.75 -0.79 4.74
C ALA A 87 -2.46 -2.15 4.68
N ILE A 88 -2.40 -2.85 3.56
CA ILE A 88 -2.89 -4.24 3.44
C ILE A 88 -2.07 -5.16 4.35
N CYS A 89 -0.73 -5.08 4.28
CA CYS A 89 0.19 -5.89 5.07
C CYS A 89 0.07 -5.64 6.59
N VAL A 90 -0.31 -4.45 7.02
CA VAL A 90 -0.58 -4.10 8.42
C VAL A 90 -1.98 -4.54 8.85
N SER A 91 -2.99 -4.30 8.01
CA SER A 91 -4.39 -4.54 8.36
C SER A 91 -4.74 -6.02 8.47
N LEU A 92 -4.16 -6.89 7.62
CA LEU A 92 -4.42 -8.33 7.66
C LEU A 92 -4.00 -8.97 8.98
N PRO A 93 -2.77 -8.76 9.51
CA PRO A 93 -2.40 -9.23 10.85
C PRO A 93 -3.31 -8.70 11.93
N LEU A 94 -3.57 -7.39 11.97
CA LEU A 94 -4.46 -6.77 12.94
C LEU A 94 -5.85 -7.42 12.93
N TYR A 95 -6.36 -7.76 11.73
CA TYR A 95 -7.60 -8.51 11.58
C TYR A 95 -7.50 -9.93 12.16
N VAL A 96 -6.38 -10.63 11.97
CA VAL A 96 -6.11 -11.97 12.56
C VAL A 96 -6.04 -11.90 14.09
N TYR A 97 -5.51 -10.81 14.64
CA TYR A 97 -5.50 -10.55 16.09
C TYR A 97 -6.88 -10.17 16.66
N GLY A 98 -7.88 -10.00 15.82
CA GLY A 98 -9.26 -9.80 16.24
C GLY A 98 -9.77 -8.38 16.12
N LEU A 99 -8.96 -7.42 15.67
CA LEU A 99 -9.44 -6.07 15.43
C LEU A 99 -10.44 -6.04 14.28
N ARG A 100 -11.49 -5.24 14.42
CA ARG A 100 -12.58 -5.13 13.45
C ARG A 100 -13.11 -3.68 13.39
N GLY A 101 -13.78 -3.36 12.29
CA GLY A 101 -14.50 -2.10 12.13
C GLY A 101 -13.61 -0.88 12.33
N PHE A 102 -14.07 0.07 13.15
CA PHE A 102 -13.35 1.32 13.40
C PHE A 102 -11.99 1.11 14.07
N ALA A 103 -11.87 0.19 15.04
CA ALA A 103 -10.62 -0.06 15.74
C ALA A 103 -9.52 -0.55 14.78
N LEU A 104 -9.85 -1.40 13.80
CA LEU A 104 -8.92 -1.83 12.76
C LEU A 104 -8.48 -0.63 11.89
N THR A 105 -9.43 0.16 11.40
CA THR A 105 -9.14 1.32 10.55
C THR A 105 -8.28 2.34 11.27
N PHE A 106 -8.61 2.65 12.53
CA PHE A 106 -7.89 3.64 13.32
C PHE A 106 -6.46 3.21 13.62
N LEU A 107 -6.26 1.98 14.10
CA LEU A 107 -4.92 1.50 14.45
C LEU A 107 -4.03 1.30 13.21
N ALA A 108 -4.54 0.67 12.15
CA ALA A 108 -3.81 0.52 10.90
C ALA A 108 -3.50 1.88 10.27
N GLY A 109 -4.47 2.81 10.28
CA GLY A 109 -4.30 4.16 9.76
C GLY A 109 -3.20 4.93 10.50
N ILE A 110 -3.25 4.96 11.84
CA ILE A 110 -2.22 5.63 12.65
C ILE A 110 -0.83 5.04 12.37
N LEU A 111 -0.67 3.71 12.35
CA LEU A 111 0.61 3.07 12.13
C LEU A 111 1.19 3.43 10.75
N CYS A 112 0.38 3.34 9.69
CA CYS A 112 0.83 3.63 8.34
C CYS A 112 1.10 5.13 8.10
N VAL A 113 0.23 6.02 8.61
CA VAL A 113 0.41 7.48 8.47
C VAL A 113 1.60 7.98 9.30
N ALA A 114 1.80 7.43 10.50
CA ALA A 114 2.99 7.74 11.30
C ALA A 114 4.28 7.29 10.59
N PHE A 115 4.24 6.13 9.93
CA PHE A 115 5.36 5.67 9.11
C PHE A 115 5.58 6.61 7.91
N ALA A 116 4.53 7.03 7.19
CA ALA A 116 4.63 7.99 6.08
C ALA A 116 5.24 9.33 6.55
N ALA A 117 4.80 9.83 7.70
CA ALA A 117 5.37 11.05 8.26
C ALA A 117 6.84 10.89 8.68
N SER A 118 7.23 9.72 9.20
CA SER A 118 8.63 9.43 9.54
C SER A 118 9.51 9.27 8.30
N ASP A 119 8.98 8.69 7.23
CA ASP A 119 9.65 8.55 5.95
C ASP A 119 9.88 9.92 5.30
N GLU A 120 8.86 10.78 5.29
CA GLU A 120 8.97 12.15 4.78
C GLU A 120 9.97 12.98 5.62
N PHE A 121 9.98 12.80 6.94
CA PHE A 121 11.00 13.41 7.79
C PHE A 121 12.42 12.90 7.44
N HIS A 122 12.58 11.60 7.19
CA HIS A 122 13.87 11.06 6.74
C HIS A 122 14.31 11.67 5.40
N GLN A 123 13.39 11.91 4.47
CA GLN A 123 13.68 12.52 3.18
C GLN A 123 14.26 13.96 3.32
N THR A 124 14.01 14.65 4.42
CA THR A 124 14.66 15.96 4.67
C THR A 124 16.18 15.86 4.78
N MET A 125 16.69 14.68 5.12
CA MET A 125 18.13 14.40 5.27
C MET A 125 18.76 13.89 3.96
N VAL A 126 17.95 13.67 2.92
CA VAL A 126 18.40 13.14 1.63
C VAL A 126 18.66 14.30 0.66
N ALA A 127 19.81 14.26 -0.02
CA ALA A 127 20.20 15.31 -0.96
C ALA A 127 19.17 15.47 -2.11
N ASN A 128 18.89 16.73 -2.47
CA ASN A 128 17.95 17.11 -3.53
C ASN A 128 16.50 16.63 -3.30
N ARG A 129 16.11 16.43 -2.02
CA ARG A 129 14.72 16.19 -1.62
C ARG A 129 14.27 17.27 -0.64
N GLY A 130 13.03 17.72 -0.77
CA GLY A 130 12.38 18.63 0.18
C GLY A 130 11.18 17.97 0.85
N PRO A 131 10.96 18.24 2.16
CA PRO A 131 9.81 17.71 2.86
C PRO A 131 8.51 18.26 2.28
N SER A 132 7.50 17.41 2.17
CA SER A 132 6.19 17.80 1.65
C SER A 132 5.06 17.17 2.44
N VAL A 133 4.36 17.98 3.22
CA VAL A 133 3.13 17.54 3.91
C VAL A 133 2.08 17.01 2.92
N LYS A 134 2.10 17.52 1.67
CA LYS A 134 1.21 17.03 0.60
C LYS A 134 1.50 15.57 0.26
N ASP A 135 2.76 15.14 0.36
CA ASP A 135 3.15 13.76 0.06
C ASP A 135 2.62 12.81 1.12
N VAL A 136 2.71 13.14 2.40
CA VAL A 136 2.03 12.40 3.48
C VAL A 136 0.52 12.30 3.23
N GLY A 137 -0.10 13.35 2.69
CA GLY A 137 -1.51 13.35 2.31
C GLY A 137 -1.83 12.35 1.19
N ILE A 138 -1.02 12.31 0.14
CA ILE A 138 -1.16 11.38 -1.00
C ILE A 138 -0.98 9.93 -0.51
N ASP A 139 0.06 9.67 0.29
CA ASP A 139 0.34 8.36 0.87
C ASP A 139 -0.81 7.89 1.78
N SER A 140 -1.40 8.82 2.55
CA SER A 140 -2.58 8.55 3.38
C SER A 140 -3.81 8.13 2.57
N ILE A 141 -3.97 8.63 1.35
CA ILE A 141 -5.02 8.16 0.42
C ILE A 141 -4.76 6.69 0.06
N GLY A 142 -3.52 6.33 -0.26
CA GLY A 142 -3.13 4.93 -0.48
C GLY A 142 -3.44 4.05 0.72
N VAL A 143 -3.10 4.52 1.93
CA VAL A 143 -3.42 3.82 3.19
C VAL A 143 -4.93 3.56 3.33
N LEU A 144 -5.77 4.55 3.05
CA LEU A 144 -7.23 4.39 3.13
C LEU A 144 -7.75 3.36 2.12
N PHE A 145 -7.22 3.34 0.89
CA PHE A 145 -7.56 2.32 -0.10
C PHE A 145 -7.18 0.92 0.39
N GLY A 146 -5.97 0.73 0.91
CA GLY A 146 -5.51 -0.56 1.43
C GLY A 146 -6.35 -1.09 2.59
N ILE A 147 -6.65 -0.24 3.59
CA ILE A 147 -7.52 -0.59 4.72
C ILE A 147 -8.93 -0.95 4.23
N THR A 148 -9.48 -0.15 3.32
CA THR A 148 -10.82 -0.37 2.77
C THR A 148 -10.89 -1.68 2.01
N PHE A 149 -9.89 -1.98 1.20
CA PHE A 149 -9.76 -3.25 0.49
C PHE A 149 -9.78 -4.44 1.46
N VAL A 150 -8.95 -4.43 2.52
CA VAL A 150 -8.92 -5.52 3.51
C VAL A 150 -10.26 -5.67 4.22
N ARG A 151 -10.89 -4.57 4.60
CA ARG A 151 -12.22 -4.61 5.26
C ARG A 151 -13.28 -5.23 4.35
N LEU A 152 -13.31 -4.82 3.09
CA LEU A 152 -14.26 -5.33 2.10
C LEU A 152 -14.00 -6.81 1.81
N PHE A 153 -12.74 -7.16 1.55
CA PHE A 153 -12.32 -8.54 1.32
C PHE A 153 -12.70 -9.45 2.48
N CYS A 154 -12.35 -9.06 3.71
CA CYS A 154 -12.69 -9.85 4.89
C CYS A 154 -14.21 -9.92 5.15
N TRP A 155 -14.96 -8.88 4.83
CA TRP A 155 -16.42 -8.89 4.93
C TRP A 155 -17.05 -9.87 3.94
N ILE A 156 -16.60 -9.87 2.70
CA ILE A 156 -17.08 -10.78 1.65
C ILE A 156 -16.65 -12.23 1.95
N ALA A 157 -15.34 -12.44 2.18
CA ALA A 157 -14.77 -13.78 2.32
C ALA A 157 -15.16 -14.47 3.63
N LEU A 158 -15.32 -13.72 4.74
CA LEU A 158 -15.51 -14.25 6.08
C LEU A 158 -16.90 -13.93 6.67
N GLY A 159 -17.56 -12.89 6.18
CA GLY A 159 -18.87 -12.43 6.69
C GLY A 159 -20.03 -13.36 6.41
N GLY A 160 -19.96 -14.17 5.35
CA GLY A 160 -20.98 -15.15 5.00
C GLY A 160 -21.10 -16.32 5.99
N ASN A 161 -20.03 -16.67 6.69
CA ASN A 161 -19.99 -17.79 7.62
C ASN A 161 -20.61 -17.48 8.99
N THR A 162 -20.64 -16.23 9.42
CA THR A 162 -21.22 -15.85 10.72
C THR A 162 -22.74 -15.94 10.73
N LYS A 163 -23.40 -15.63 9.61
CA LYS A 163 -24.86 -15.77 9.47
C LYS A 163 -25.30 -17.24 9.48
N LYS A 164 -24.54 -18.16 8.85
CA LYS A 164 -24.82 -19.60 8.87
C LYS A 164 -24.67 -20.20 10.27
N ARG A 165 -23.67 -19.75 11.04
CA ARG A 165 -23.41 -20.26 12.41
C ARG A 165 -24.49 -19.80 13.41
N LYS A 166 -24.99 -18.55 13.30
CA LYS A 166 -26.12 -18.06 14.10
C LYS A 166 -27.44 -18.78 13.76
N ARG A 167 -27.70 -19.07 12.47
CA ARG A 167 -28.88 -19.85 12.06
C ARG A 167 -28.84 -21.29 12.56
N ARG A 168 -27.68 -21.96 12.55
CA ARG A 168 -27.55 -23.32 13.11
C ARG A 168 -27.75 -23.33 14.62
N ARG A 169 -27.22 -22.41 15.40
CA ARG A 169 -27.45 -22.33 16.85
C ARG A 169 -28.92 -22.12 17.21
N ARG A 170 -29.66 -21.30 16.48
CA ARG A 170 -31.10 -21.11 16.73
C ARG A 170 -31.95 -22.36 16.42
N ARG A 171 -31.50 -23.29 15.58
CA ARG A 171 -32.23 -24.52 15.24
C ARG A 171 -32.04 -25.65 16.28
N TYR A 172 -31.15 -25.55 17.22
CA TYR A 172 -30.91 -26.52 18.28
C TYR A 172 -31.59 -26.14 19.61
N TYR A 173 -32.25 -24.99 19.68
CA TYR A 173 -32.92 -24.50 20.89
C TYR A 173 -34.45 -24.34 20.72
N TYR A 174 -35.01 -24.90 19.64
CA TYR A 174 -36.42 -25.11 19.38
C TYR A 174 -36.57 -26.52 18.78
#